data_1807a11363f2c7bbb97f13dea5c9cab4
#
_entry.id   1807a11363f2c7bbb97f13dea5c9cab4
#
_cell.length_a   1.000
_cell.length_b   1.000
_cell.length_c   1.000
_cell.angle_alpha   90.00
_cell.angle_beta   90.00
_cell.angle_gamma   90.00
#
_symmetry.space_group_name_H-M   'P 1'
#
loop_
_entity.id
_entity.type
_entity.pdbx_description
1 polymer ?
#
loop_
_entity_poly.entity_id
_entity_poly.type
_entity_poly.pdbx_seq_one_letter_code
_entity_poly.pdbx_strand_id
1 'polypeptide(L)'
;MHPEKAFASDANFTMRVSYGSIGGYRPYDAAWYDYYTTQKGIFEKENPESDEFWVQPEILNLIRSKDFGQYANKDGELQLCFLSNNDIKGGNSGSPVFDKNARLIGLAFDGNWEAMSGDIAFEPDLQRTISVDIRYVLDRKSVA
;
A
#
# COMPACT_ATOMS: atom_id res chain seq x y z
N MET A 1 -30.67 -5.41 -14.58
CA MET A 1 -29.57 -4.52 -14.16
C MET A 1 -30.01 -3.84 -12.88
N HIS A 2 -29.29 -4.00 -11.77
CA HIS A 2 -29.56 -3.25 -10.55
C HIS A 2 -28.99 -1.84 -10.70
N PRO A 3 -29.80 -0.78 -10.71
CA PRO A 3 -29.35 0.58 -10.97
C PRO A 3 -28.48 1.20 -9.85
N GLU A 4 -28.30 0.48 -8.74
CA GLU A 4 -27.57 0.97 -7.56
C GLU A 4 -26.14 0.43 -7.42
N LYS A 5 -25.67 -0.43 -8.32
CA LYS A 5 -24.29 -0.91 -8.30
C LYS A 5 -23.40 0.01 -9.13
N ALA A 6 -22.56 0.77 -8.47
CA ALA A 6 -21.45 1.46 -9.12
C ALA A 6 -20.43 0.43 -9.59
N PHE A 7 -20.30 0.25 -10.90
CA PHE A 7 -19.22 -0.55 -11.48
C PHE A 7 -18.06 0.38 -11.80
N ALA A 8 -16.86 0.03 -11.31
CA ALA A 8 -15.67 0.69 -11.76
C ALA A 8 -15.39 0.30 -13.22
N SER A 9 -15.07 1.28 -14.06
CA SER A 9 -14.72 1.02 -15.46
C SER A 9 -13.33 0.38 -15.57
N ASP A 10 -13.18 -0.59 -16.48
CA ASP A 10 -11.87 -1.14 -16.80
C ASP A 10 -10.93 -0.11 -17.44
N ALA A 11 -9.63 -0.33 -17.27
CA ALA A 11 -8.62 0.47 -17.95
C ALA A 11 -8.72 0.20 -19.47
N ASN A 12 -8.84 1.28 -20.25
CA ASN A 12 -9.00 1.23 -21.71
C ASN A 12 -8.02 2.17 -22.42
N PHE A 13 -6.83 2.33 -21.87
CA PHE A 13 -5.79 3.27 -22.34
C PHE A 13 -6.18 4.76 -22.22
N THR A 14 -7.24 5.07 -21.49
CA THR A 14 -7.57 6.44 -21.09
C THR A 14 -7.18 6.70 -19.65
N MET A 15 -6.97 7.96 -19.29
CA MET A 15 -6.71 8.32 -17.90
C MET A 15 -7.93 8.02 -17.04
N ARG A 16 -7.73 7.24 -15.97
CA ARG A 16 -8.73 6.97 -14.95
C ARG A 16 -8.26 7.56 -13.62
N VAL A 17 -9.15 8.28 -12.97
CA VAL A 17 -8.90 8.80 -11.62
C VAL A 17 -9.82 8.09 -10.64
N SER A 18 -9.25 7.45 -9.64
CA SER A 18 -9.98 6.97 -8.47
C SER A 18 -9.60 7.81 -7.26
N TYR A 19 -10.49 7.93 -6.30
CA TYR A 19 -10.25 8.72 -5.09
C TYR A 19 -10.82 8.02 -3.87
N GLY A 20 -10.27 8.34 -2.70
CA GLY A 20 -10.65 7.74 -1.44
C GLY A 20 -9.90 8.37 -0.27
N SER A 21 -9.99 7.72 0.87
CA SER A 21 -9.32 8.11 2.11
C SER A 21 -8.33 7.05 2.55
N ILE A 22 -7.22 7.47 3.13
CA ILE A 22 -6.30 6.58 3.83
C ILE A 22 -6.99 6.09 5.11
N GLY A 23 -6.99 4.79 5.36
CA GLY A 23 -7.61 4.21 6.53
C GLY A 23 -7.42 2.71 6.64
N GLY A 24 -7.39 2.21 7.87
CA GLY A 24 -7.45 0.80 8.18
C GLY A 24 -8.84 0.20 7.97
N TYR A 25 -9.03 -1.04 8.38
CA TYR A 25 -10.34 -1.70 8.28
C TYR A 25 -10.48 -2.87 9.27
N ARG A 26 -11.70 -3.33 9.43
CA ARG A 26 -12.02 -4.52 10.23
C ARG A 26 -12.40 -5.66 9.30
N PRO A 27 -11.52 -6.65 9.08
CA PRO A 27 -11.81 -7.77 8.18
C PRO A 27 -12.88 -8.70 8.76
N TYR A 28 -12.95 -8.82 10.10
CA TYR A 28 -13.93 -9.62 10.84
C TYR A 28 -14.02 -9.16 12.29
N ASP A 29 -14.89 -9.75 13.07
CA ASP A 29 -15.09 -9.39 14.48
C ASP A 29 -13.79 -9.53 15.30
N ALA A 30 -13.56 -8.59 16.19
CA ALA A 30 -12.39 -8.47 17.06
C ALA A 30 -11.03 -8.28 16.36
N ALA A 31 -10.98 -8.14 15.02
CA ALA A 31 -9.74 -7.83 14.29
C ALA A 31 -9.74 -6.41 13.76
N TRP A 32 -8.56 -5.79 13.78
CA TRP A 32 -8.32 -4.48 13.19
C TRP A 32 -6.98 -4.51 12.43
N TYR A 33 -7.01 -4.11 11.16
CA TYR A 33 -5.80 -3.88 10.36
C TYR A 33 -5.55 -2.39 10.24
N ASP A 34 -4.36 -1.97 10.66
CA ASP A 34 -3.98 -0.57 10.58
C ASP A 34 -3.75 -0.14 9.13
N TYR A 35 -3.78 1.16 8.90
CA TYR A 35 -3.67 1.71 7.54
C TYR A 35 -2.24 1.73 7.00
N TYR A 36 -1.23 1.37 7.76
CA TYR A 36 0.16 1.37 7.31
C TYR A 36 0.96 0.23 7.91
N THR A 37 2.06 -0.11 7.24
CA THR A 37 3.10 -1.02 7.74
C THR A 37 4.42 -0.27 7.92
N THR A 38 5.29 -0.80 8.76
CA THR A 38 6.62 -0.24 9.03
C THR A 38 7.71 -1.24 8.69
N GLN A 39 8.96 -0.79 8.76
CA GLN A 39 10.15 -1.65 8.60
C GLN A 39 10.17 -2.86 9.53
N LYS A 40 9.39 -2.87 10.61
CA LYS A 40 9.29 -4.05 11.51
C LYS A 40 8.76 -5.27 10.77
N GLY A 41 7.78 -5.08 9.88
CA GLY A 41 7.21 -6.16 9.10
C GLY A 41 8.20 -6.86 8.17
N ILE A 42 9.29 -6.19 7.76
CA ILE A 42 10.38 -6.82 7.01
C ILE A 42 11.06 -7.88 7.88
N PHE A 43 11.42 -7.55 9.12
CA PHE A 43 12.08 -8.50 10.03
C PHE A 43 11.18 -9.65 10.46
N GLU A 44 9.87 -9.40 10.54
CA GLU A 44 8.89 -10.42 10.92
C GLU A 44 8.68 -11.48 9.83
N LYS A 45 8.90 -11.10 8.57
CA LYS A 45 8.68 -11.97 7.40
C LYS A 45 9.97 -12.47 6.76
N GLU A 46 11.10 -11.85 7.04
CA GLU A 46 12.40 -12.22 6.46
C GLU A 46 12.69 -13.70 6.71
N ASN A 47 12.99 -14.41 5.61
CA ASN A 47 13.35 -15.83 5.64
C ASN A 47 14.43 -16.10 4.59
N PRO A 48 15.69 -16.38 5.04
CA PRO A 48 16.80 -16.63 4.12
C PRO A 48 16.64 -17.88 3.24
N GLU A 49 15.72 -18.78 3.59
CA GLU A 49 15.45 -20.01 2.82
C GLU A 49 14.33 -19.84 1.78
N SER A 50 13.74 -18.65 1.69
CA SER A 50 12.63 -18.36 0.79
C SER A 50 13.00 -17.26 -0.21
N ASP A 51 12.98 -17.56 -1.48
CA ASP A 51 13.22 -16.56 -2.54
C ASP A 51 12.25 -15.38 -2.45
N GLU A 52 11.03 -15.59 -1.95
CA GLU A 52 9.99 -14.56 -1.82
C GLU A 52 10.25 -13.62 -0.62
N PHE A 53 10.79 -14.15 0.48
CA PHE A 53 10.98 -13.41 1.73
C PHE A 53 12.45 -13.17 2.08
N TRP A 54 13.35 -13.48 1.17
CA TRP A 54 14.76 -13.16 1.35
C TRP A 54 15.01 -11.66 1.17
N VAL A 55 15.73 -11.09 2.09
CA VAL A 55 16.13 -9.67 2.04
C VAL A 55 17.66 -9.57 2.04
N GLN A 56 18.21 -8.75 1.18
CA GLN A 56 19.65 -8.53 1.12
C GLN A 56 20.20 -8.10 2.49
N PRO A 57 21.28 -8.70 2.97
CA PRO A 57 21.86 -8.38 4.29
C PRO A 57 22.20 -6.90 4.48
N GLU A 58 22.64 -6.24 3.42
CA GLU A 58 22.94 -4.80 3.41
C GLU A 58 21.71 -3.97 3.74
N ILE A 59 20.57 -4.30 3.13
CA ILE A 59 19.27 -3.64 3.38
C ILE A 59 18.83 -3.88 4.81
N LEU A 60 18.92 -5.12 5.30
CA LEU A 60 18.60 -5.43 6.70
C LEU A 60 19.45 -4.61 7.69
N ASN A 61 20.75 -4.46 7.42
CA ASN A 61 21.65 -3.69 8.27
C ASN A 61 21.31 -2.19 8.23
N LEU A 62 21.00 -1.63 7.05
CA LEU A 62 20.56 -0.25 6.90
C LEU A 62 19.27 0.02 7.66
N ILE A 63 18.31 -0.90 7.59
CA ILE A 63 17.03 -0.76 8.31
C ILE A 63 17.24 -0.90 9.82
N ARG A 64 18.12 -1.82 10.27
CA ARG A 64 18.48 -1.98 11.70
C ARG A 64 19.13 -0.74 12.29
N SER A 65 19.88 0.03 11.50
CA SER A 65 20.49 1.27 11.95
C SER A 65 19.48 2.35 12.34
N LYS A 66 18.22 2.24 11.86
CA LYS A 66 17.14 3.21 12.07
C LYS A 66 17.47 4.65 11.66
N ASP A 67 18.47 4.81 10.80
CA ASP A 67 18.86 6.11 10.27
C ASP A 67 17.96 6.46 9.08
N PHE A 68 16.71 6.81 9.35
CA PHE A 68 15.71 7.17 8.33
C PHE A 68 15.67 8.69 8.04
N GLY A 69 16.46 9.49 8.78
CA GLY A 69 16.55 10.93 8.58
C GLY A 69 15.18 11.61 8.54
N GLN A 70 14.97 12.42 7.51
CA GLN A 70 13.70 13.15 7.32
C GLN A 70 12.50 12.27 6.93
N TYR A 71 12.72 11.01 6.60
CA TYR A 71 11.66 10.07 6.19
C TYR A 71 11.06 9.28 7.35
N ALA A 72 11.67 9.38 8.55
CA ALA A 72 11.09 8.81 9.76
C ALA A 72 9.73 9.45 10.09
N ASN A 73 8.80 8.63 10.57
CA ASN A 73 7.59 9.16 11.17
C ASN A 73 7.88 9.76 12.58
N LYS A 74 6.83 10.27 13.25
CA LYS A 74 6.95 10.86 14.60
C LYS A 74 7.49 9.86 15.66
N ASP A 75 7.37 8.57 15.42
CA ASP A 75 7.81 7.50 16.32
C ASP A 75 9.21 6.97 15.95
N GLY A 76 9.88 7.61 14.98
CA GLY A 76 11.20 7.22 14.50
C GLY A 76 11.20 5.97 13.62
N GLU A 77 10.06 5.64 13.02
CA GLU A 77 9.89 4.46 12.17
C GLU A 77 9.73 4.86 10.69
N LEU A 78 10.19 4.00 9.78
CA LEU A 78 9.97 4.15 8.35
C LEU A 78 8.67 3.43 7.95
N GLN A 79 7.73 4.17 7.39
CA GLN A 79 6.52 3.58 6.81
C GLN A 79 6.84 2.98 5.43
N LEU A 80 6.38 1.74 5.20
CA LEU A 80 6.63 1.03 3.94
C LEU A 80 5.46 1.11 2.98
N CYS A 81 4.27 0.79 3.47
CA CYS A 81 3.05 0.77 2.68
C CYS A 81 1.90 1.42 3.46
N PHE A 82 0.89 1.85 2.73
CA PHE A 82 -0.35 2.32 3.33
C PHE A 82 -1.58 1.84 2.55
N LEU A 83 -2.73 1.86 3.22
CA LEU A 83 -4.02 1.44 2.70
C LEU A 83 -4.91 2.65 2.42
N SER A 84 -5.66 2.58 1.32
CA SER A 84 -6.71 3.55 1.00
C SER A 84 -7.95 2.84 0.43
N ASN A 85 -9.11 3.43 0.60
CA ASN A 85 -10.39 2.82 0.20
C ASN A 85 -10.85 3.19 -1.23
N ASN A 86 -9.95 3.71 -2.07
CA ASN A 86 -10.24 3.89 -3.49
C ASN A 86 -10.20 2.53 -4.22
N ASP A 87 -10.90 2.46 -5.34
CA ASP A 87 -10.88 1.29 -6.20
C ASP A 87 -9.53 1.12 -6.91
N ILE A 88 -9.10 -0.14 -7.06
CA ILE A 88 -7.91 -0.53 -7.82
C ILE A 88 -8.24 -1.72 -8.71
N LYS A 89 -7.70 -1.74 -9.92
CA LYS A 89 -7.82 -2.84 -10.87
C LYS A 89 -6.49 -3.12 -11.57
N GLY A 90 -6.43 -4.25 -12.26
CA GLY A 90 -5.29 -4.58 -13.11
C GLY A 90 -4.95 -3.42 -14.07
N GLY A 91 -3.67 -3.09 -14.18
CA GLY A 91 -3.18 -1.92 -14.92
C GLY A 91 -2.93 -0.67 -14.06
N ASN A 92 -3.37 -0.64 -12.81
CA ASN A 92 -3.06 0.46 -11.88
C ASN A 92 -1.69 0.33 -11.19
N SER A 93 -1.02 -0.82 -11.30
CA SER A 93 0.30 -1.04 -10.69
C SER A 93 1.31 0.01 -11.16
N GLY A 94 1.96 0.70 -10.20
CA GLY A 94 2.87 1.81 -10.45
C GLY A 94 2.19 3.18 -10.61
N SER A 95 0.86 3.26 -10.54
CA SER A 95 0.15 4.54 -10.64
C SER A 95 0.48 5.45 -9.45
N PRO A 96 0.71 6.75 -9.70
CA PRO A 96 1.01 7.69 -8.63
C PRO A 96 -0.21 7.97 -7.75
N VAL A 97 0.01 8.01 -6.45
CA VAL A 97 -0.99 8.39 -5.46
C VAL A 97 -0.67 9.79 -4.95
N PHE A 98 -1.65 10.69 -5.04
CA PHE A 98 -1.50 12.08 -4.62
C PHE A 98 -2.39 12.40 -3.43
N ASP A 99 -1.92 13.30 -2.57
CA ASP A 99 -2.76 13.89 -1.54
C ASP A 99 -3.64 15.02 -2.10
N LYS A 100 -4.49 15.59 -1.26
CA LYS A 100 -5.39 16.71 -1.62
C LYS A 100 -4.70 17.98 -2.13
N ASN A 101 -3.39 18.08 -1.95
CA ASN A 101 -2.57 19.21 -2.41
C ASN A 101 -1.75 18.84 -3.65
N ALA A 102 -2.08 17.73 -4.33
CA ALA A 102 -1.35 17.19 -5.48
C ALA A 102 0.12 16.83 -5.19
N ARG A 103 0.46 16.50 -3.94
CA ARG A 103 1.79 15.99 -3.59
C ARG A 103 1.80 14.47 -3.74
N LEU A 104 2.81 13.94 -4.39
CA LEU A 104 3.03 12.50 -4.51
C LEU A 104 3.29 11.90 -3.12
N ILE A 105 2.46 10.95 -2.69
CA ILE A 105 2.56 10.28 -1.40
C ILE A 105 2.85 8.78 -1.50
N GLY A 106 2.69 8.19 -2.66
CA GLY A 106 2.97 6.78 -2.89
C GLY A 106 2.73 6.32 -4.31
N LEU A 107 2.95 5.02 -4.53
CA LEU A 107 2.67 4.33 -5.78
C LEU A 107 1.76 3.14 -5.48
N ALA A 108 0.62 3.06 -6.13
CA ALA A 108 -0.30 1.94 -5.99
C ALA A 108 0.29 0.69 -6.64
N PHE A 109 0.13 -0.48 -6.00
CA PHE A 109 0.66 -1.72 -6.59
C PHE A 109 -0.23 -2.95 -6.42
N ASP A 110 -1.12 -2.98 -5.42
CA ASP A 110 -1.95 -4.15 -5.15
C ASP A 110 -3.27 -3.79 -4.46
N GLY A 111 -4.17 -4.76 -4.37
CA GLY A 111 -5.34 -4.73 -3.50
C GLY A 111 -5.18 -5.69 -2.32
N ASN A 112 -5.89 -5.42 -1.23
CA ASN A 112 -5.96 -6.40 -0.13
C ASN A 112 -6.76 -7.65 -0.57
N TRP A 113 -6.72 -8.70 0.26
CA TRP A 113 -7.41 -9.96 -0.06
C TRP A 113 -8.89 -9.76 -0.36
N GLU A 114 -9.56 -8.88 0.39
CA GLU A 114 -10.98 -8.57 0.24
C GLU A 114 -11.30 -7.82 -1.07
N ALA A 115 -10.31 -7.20 -1.69
CA ALA A 115 -10.47 -6.55 -2.99
C ALA A 115 -10.61 -7.54 -4.16
N MET A 116 -10.28 -8.82 -3.98
CA MET A 116 -10.43 -9.84 -5.02
C MET A 116 -11.89 -10.05 -5.46
N SER A 117 -12.86 -9.69 -4.63
CA SER A 117 -14.28 -9.67 -4.99
C SER A 117 -14.72 -8.42 -5.75
N GLY A 118 -13.84 -7.45 -5.94
CA GLY A 118 -14.14 -6.13 -6.50
C GLY A 118 -14.68 -6.17 -7.94
N ASP A 119 -14.37 -7.20 -8.71
CA ASP A 119 -14.92 -7.40 -10.06
C ASP A 119 -16.42 -7.74 -10.05
N ILE A 120 -16.94 -8.21 -8.91
CA ILE A 120 -18.35 -8.57 -8.73
C ILE A 120 -19.10 -7.45 -8.01
N ALA A 121 -18.52 -6.93 -6.93
CA ALA A 121 -19.09 -5.85 -6.13
C ALA A 121 -17.98 -5.12 -5.36
N PHE A 122 -17.97 -3.79 -5.40
CA PHE A 122 -17.07 -2.99 -4.59
C PHE A 122 -17.61 -2.86 -3.16
N GLU A 123 -16.81 -3.29 -2.19
CA GLU A 123 -17.11 -3.28 -0.74
C GLU A 123 -16.24 -2.21 -0.07
N PRO A 124 -16.68 -0.95 0.03
CA PRO A 124 -15.85 0.17 0.49
C PRO A 124 -15.36 0.03 1.93
N ASP A 125 -16.05 -0.77 2.75
CA ASP A 125 -15.67 -1.00 4.15
C ASP A 125 -14.51 -2.00 4.29
N LEU A 126 -14.35 -2.90 3.33
CA LEU A 126 -13.37 -3.98 3.37
C LEU A 126 -12.25 -3.83 2.35
N GLN A 127 -12.57 -3.41 1.13
CA GLN A 127 -11.60 -3.35 0.05
C GLN A 127 -10.63 -2.18 0.23
N ARG A 128 -9.35 -2.46 0.02
CA ARG A 128 -8.27 -1.46 0.13
C ARG A 128 -7.30 -1.60 -1.02
N THR A 129 -6.91 -0.44 -1.54
CA THR A 129 -5.71 -0.30 -2.38
C THR A 129 -4.50 -0.29 -1.47
N ILE A 130 -3.47 -1.05 -1.83
CA ILE A 130 -2.17 -1.06 -1.18
C ILE A 130 -1.21 -0.22 -2.02
N SER A 131 -0.57 0.75 -1.37
CA SER A 131 0.40 1.64 -2.00
C SER A 131 1.71 1.62 -1.24
N VAL A 132 2.84 1.60 -1.94
CA VAL A 132 4.14 1.83 -1.32
C VAL A 132 4.27 3.30 -0.92
N ASP A 133 4.75 3.56 0.27
CA ASP A 133 4.95 4.92 0.77
C ASP A 133 6.13 5.59 0.05
N ILE A 134 5.94 6.82 -0.41
CA ILE A 134 6.96 7.55 -1.16
C ILE A 134 8.21 7.80 -0.31
N ARG A 135 8.08 7.85 1.02
CA ARG A 135 9.22 8.03 1.93
C ARG A 135 10.16 6.83 1.90
N TYR A 136 9.61 5.61 1.82
CA TYR A 136 10.42 4.41 1.63
C TYR A 136 11.14 4.41 0.28
N VAL A 137 10.46 4.83 -0.78
CA VAL A 137 11.06 4.93 -2.13
C VAL A 137 12.20 5.96 -2.17
N LEU A 138 12.03 7.09 -1.50
CA LEU A 138 13.01 8.18 -1.48
C LEU A 138 14.13 7.99 -0.45
N ASP A 139 13.93 7.11 0.54
CA ASP A 139 15.01 6.75 1.46
C ASP A 139 16.11 5.99 0.69
N ARG A 140 17.36 6.39 0.90
CA ARG A 140 18.54 5.80 0.22
C ARG A 140 18.64 4.27 0.32
N LYS A 141 17.91 3.66 1.25
CA LYS A 141 17.88 2.21 1.44
C LYS A 141 17.12 1.49 0.32
N SER A 142 16.27 2.19 -0.40
CA SER A 142 15.57 1.63 -1.55
C SER A 142 16.43 1.50 -2.81
N VAL A 143 17.63 2.06 -2.80
CA VAL A 143 18.56 2.08 -3.95
C VAL A 143 19.91 1.43 -3.65
N ALA A 144 20.02 0.76 -2.50
CA ALA A 144 21.22 0.05 -2.09
C ALA A 144 21.36 -1.31 -2.78
#